data_c17a2e30f944b576dbc619a58a09c6cc
#
_entry.id   c17a2e30f944b576dbc619a58a09c6cc
#
_cell.length_a   1.000
_cell.length_b   1.000
_cell.length_c   1.000
_cell.angle_alpha   90.00
_cell.angle_beta   90.00
_cell.angle_gamma   90.00
#
_symmetry.space_group_name_H-M   'P 1'
#
loop_
_entity.id
_entity.type
_entity.pdbx_description
1 polymer ?
#
loop_
_entity_poly.entity_id
_entity_poly.type
_entity_poly.pdbx_seq_one_letter_code
_entity_poly.pdbx_strand_id
1 'polypeptide(L)'
;MKITLVNCPYCNFNQKIFHISYNLKKFLNNFEKLEVFILGKFNKNQEIIKKLNCGKCSMTLLIYYDIEKSKYFVNGERLEELRNSSMDAKKDIRILKQKLFENDDEQIKDYLKINIIKEEEELNHLTQKEKELTKNTAKENIQV
;
A
#
# COMPACT_ATOMS: atom_id res chain seq x y z
N MET A 1 29.50 0.75 1.37
CA MET A 1 28.21 0.40 0.73
C MET A 1 27.55 -0.71 1.52
N LYS A 2 26.35 -0.48 1.99
CA LYS A 2 25.60 -1.52 2.74
C LYS A 2 24.70 -2.31 1.79
N ILE A 3 24.58 -3.59 2.04
CA ILE A 3 23.66 -4.48 1.35
C ILE A 3 22.59 -4.90 2.35
N THR A 4 21.34 -4.73 1.98
CA THR A 4 20.20 -5.21 2.76
C THR A 4 19.45 -6.27 1.97
N LEU A 5 19.05 -7.34 2.64
CA LEU A 5 18.17 -8.36 2.08
C LEU A 5 16.73 -8.02 2.40
N VAL A 6 15.88 -8.05 1.39
CA VAL A 6 14.44 -7.83 1.53
C VAL A 6 13.67 -8.92 0.79
N ASN A 7 12.54 -9.32 1.35
CA ASN A 7 11.66 -10.30 0.72
C ASN A 7 10.57 -9.60 -0.09
N CYS A 8 10.35 -10.08 -1.31
CA CYS A 8 9.25 -9.59 -2.14
C CYS A 8 7.90 -9.93 -1.48
N PRO A 9 7.00 -8.97 -1.29
CA PRO A 9 5.69 -9.23 -0.68
C PRO A 9 4.73 -10.05 -1.56
N TYR A 10 5.05 -10.21 -2.84
CA TYR A 10 4.23 -10.96 -3.78
C TYR A 10 4.66 -12.42 -3.94
N CYS A 11 5.97 -12.69 -3.97
CA CYS A 11 6.51 -14.02 -4.25
C CYS A 11 7.53 -14.53 -3.23
N ASN A 12 7.79 -13.75 -2.19
CA ASN A 12 8.76 -14.05 -1.12
C ASN A 12 10.21 -14.22 -1.59
N PHE A 13 10.54 -13.81 -2.81
CA PHE A 13 11.91 -13.85 -3.31
C PHE A 13 12.81 -12.94 -2.49
N ASN A 14 13.95 -13.48 -2.06
CA ASN A 14 14.92 -12.74 -1.26
C ASN A 14 15.84 -11.93 -2.19
N GLN A 15 15.70 -10.61 -2.16
CA GLN A 15 16.40 -9.69 -3.04
C GLN A 15 17.42 -8.85 -2.28
N LYS A 16 18.59 -8.68 -2.89
CA LYS A 16 19.64 -7.79 -2.39
C LYS A 16 19.38 -6.36 -2.83
N ILE A 17 19.41 -5.43 -1.90
CA ILE A 17 19.34 -4.01 -2.17
C ILE A 17 20.68 -3.37 -1.80
N PHE A 18 21.25 -2.70 -2.79
CA PHE A 18 22.43 -1.85 -2.57
C PHE A 18 21.94 -0.45 -2.24
N HIS A 19 22.35 0.08 -1.11
CA HIS A 19 21.95 1.43 -0.73
C HIS A 19 23.16 2.30 -0.41
N ILE A 20 23.08 3.54 -0.85
CA ILE A 20 24.01 4.60 -0.52
C ILE A 20 23.61 5.15 0.85
N SER A 21 24.59 5.56 1.66
CA SER A 21 24.30 6.10 2.99
C SER A 21 23.32 7.27 2.91
N TYR A 22 22.40 7.33 3.87
CA TYR A 22 21.32 8.32 3.95
C TYR A 22 21.78 9.77 3.75
N ASN A 23 22.98 10.10 4.22
CA ASN A 23 23.52 11.45 4.12
C ASN A 23 23.84 11.89 2.68
N LEU A 24 24.21 10.97 1.81
CA LEU A 24 24.45 11.26 0.38
C LEU A 24 23.15 11.49 -0.40
N LYS A 25 22.05 10.83 -0.01
CA LYS A 25 20.75 11.03 -0.65
C LYS A 25 20.13 12.39 -0.36
N LYS A 26 20.42 12.97 0.79
CA LYS A 26 19.92 14.30 1.15
C LYS A 26 20.41 15.40 0.18
N PHE A 27 21.55 15.15 -0.48
CA PHE A 27 22.14 16.06 -1.48
C PHE A 27 21.72 15.79 -2.92
N LEU A 28 21.27 14.56 -3.24
CA LEU A 28 21.13 14.14 -4.64
C LEU A 28 19.73 14.34 -5.26
N ASN A 29 18.67 14.63 -4.49
CA ASN A 29 17.35 14.54 -5.08
C ASN A 29 16.30 15.52 -4.58
N ASN A 30 16.37 16.75 -5.07
CA ASN A 30 15.21 17.65 -5.07
C ASN A 30 14.10 17.18 -6.03
N PHE A 31 14.42 16.41 -7.07
CA PHE A 31 13.46 15.88 -8.04
C PHE A 31 12.65 14.69 -7.53
N GLU A 32 13.30 13.69 -6.93
CA GLU A 32 12.61 12.53 -6.35
C GLU A 32 11.73 12.92 -5.15
N LYS A 33 12.16 13.91 -4.35
CA LYS A 33 11.35 14.47 -3.27
C LYS A 33 10.08 15.15 -3.77
N LEU A 34 10.13 15.78 -4.93
CA LEU A 34 8.96 16.42 -5.55
C LEU A 34 7.95 15.36 -6.03
N GLU A 35 8.41 14.27 -6.65
CA GLU A 35 7.55 13.15 -7.06
C GLU A 35 6.84 12.51 -5.86
N VAL A 36 7.55 12.29 -4.78
CA VAL A 36 6.99 11.71 -3.56
C VAL A 36 6.00 12.66 -2.90
N PHE A 37 6.24 13.96 -2.92
CA PHE A 37 5.34 15.00 -2.41
C PHE A 37 4.03 15.06 -3.22
N ILE A 38 4.11 14.96 -4.54
CA ILE A 38 2.95 14.95 -5.45
C ILE A 38 2.09 13.70 -5.26
N LEU A 39 2.69 12.56 -4.94
CA LEU A 39 1.98 11.30 -4.67
C LEU A 39 1.30 11.24 -3.29
N GLY A 40 1.48 12.25 -2.43
CA GLY A 40 0.73 12.43 -1.18
C GLY A 40 0.91 11.32 -0.13
N LYS A 41 1.96 10.50 -0.26
CA LYS A 41 2.20 9.32 0.58
C LYS A 41 3.23 9.56 1.69
N PHE A 42 3.28 10.77 2.22
CA PHE A 42 4.20 11.09 3.30
C PHE A 42 3.62 10.74 4.68
N ASN A 43 4.06 9.63 5.22
CA ASN A 43 4.17 9.53 6.67
C ASN A 43 5.47 10.27 7.06
N LYS A 44 5.42 11.20 8.01
CA LYS A 44 6.56 12.08 8.39
C LYS A 44 7.85 11.34 8.73
N ASN A 45 7.77 10.03 9.01
CA ASN A 45 8.88 9.19 9.45
C ASN A 45 9.34 8.17 8.42
N GLN A 46 8.73 8.14 7.23
CA GLN A 46 9.04 7.15 6.19
C GLN A 46 9.30 7.85 4.87
N GLU A 47 10.44 7.58 4.27
CA GLU A 47 10.81 8.10 2.95
C GLU A 47 10.92 6.96 1.94
N ILE A 48 10.31 7.13 0.77
CA ILE A 48 10.56 6.24 -0.37
C ILE A 48 11.96 6.54 -0.89
N ILE A 49 12.82 5.55 -0.84
CA ILE A 49 14.22 5.69 -1.25
C ILE A 49 14.40 5.22 -2.68
N LYS A 50 13.73 4.15 -3.06
CA LYS A 50 13.92 3.51 -4.35
C LYS A 50 12.69 2.74 -4.76
N LYS A 51 12.46 2.74 -6.07
CA LYS A 51 11.47 1.92 -6.74
C LYS A 51 12.22 0.91 -7.61
N LEU A 52 11.91 -0.36 -7.49
CA LEU A 52 12.55 -1.41 -8.27
C LEU A 52 11.58 -2.56 -8.57
N ASN A 53 11.92 -3.36 -9.56
CA ASN A 53 11.15 -4.56 -9.90
C ASN A 53 11.76 -5.79 -9.26
N CYS A 54 10.92 -6.68 -8.74
CA CYS A 54 11.37 -7.97 -8.23
C CYS A 54 12.04 -8.79 -9.32
N GLY A 55 13.20 -9.37 -9.03
CA GLY A 55 13.95 -10.20 -10.00
C GLY A 55 13.26 -11.51 -10.36
N LYS A 56 12.28 -11.96 -9.57
CA LYS A 56 11.54 -13.22 -9.83
C LYS A 56 10.17 -12.99 -10.46
N CYS A 57 9.32 -12.15 -9.85
CA CYS A 57 7.94 -11.92 -10.29
C CYS A 57 7.73 -10.65 -11.11
N SER A 58 8.76 -9.82 -11.26
CA SER A 58 8.75 -8.55 -11.99
C SER A 58 7.78 -7.47 -11.46
N MET A 59 7.14 -7.72 -10.32
CA MET A 59 6.27 -6.73 -9.69
C MET A 59 7.08 -5.57 -9.12
N THR A 60 6.51 -4.37 -9.18
CA THR A 60 7.16 -3.16 -8.68
C THR A 60 7.15 -3.11 -7.15
N LEU A 61 8.32 -2.90 -6.58
CA LEU A 61 8.55 -2.81 -5.15
C LEU A 61 8.95 -1.38 -4.77
N LEU A 62 8.42 -0.92 -3.64
CA LEU A 62 8.78 0.36 -3.04
C LEU A 62 9.66 0.12 -1.82
N ILE A 63 10.83 0.71 -1.82
CA ILE A 63 11.78 0.61 -0.71
C ILE A 63 11.67 1.86 0.14
N TYR A 64 11.37 1.68 1.41
CA TYR A 64 11.25 2.74 2.39
C TYR A 64 12.37 2.71 3.41
N TYR A 65 12.72 3.88 3.92
CA TYR A 65 13.54 4.01 5.11
C TYR A 65 12.72 4.60 6.25
N ASP A 66 12.65 3.90 7.35
CA ASP A 66 12.00 4.37 8.57
C ASP A 66 13.06 5.05 9.44
N ILE A 67 12.95 6.38 9.58
CA ILE A 67 13.93 7.20 10.31
C ILE A 67 13.94 6.87 11.80
N GLU A 68 12.76 6.63 12.41
CA GLU A 68 12.67 6.31 13.84
C GLU A 68 13.28 4.95 14.17
N LYS A 69 13.02 3.93 13.34
CA LYS A 69 13.51 2.57 13.54
C LYS A 69 14.88 2.33 12.94
N SER A 70 15.40 3.27 12.15
CA SER A 70 16.65 3.14 11.38
C SER A 70 16.72 1.85 10.54
N LYS A 71 15.59 1.47 9.96
CA LYS A 71 15.42 0.23 9.18
C LYS A 71 14.88 0.49 7.80
N TYR A 72 15.27 -0.37 6.87
CA TYR A 72 14.67 -0.45 5.54
C TYR A 72 13.55 -1.50 5.55
N PHE A 73 12.47 -1.20 4.83
CA PHE A 73 11.44 -2.17 4.57
C PHE A 73 10.92 -2.03 3.14
N VAL A 74 10.26 -3.07 2.64
CA VAL A 74 9.74 -3.12 1.29
C VAL A 74 8.23 -3.29 1.30
N ASN A 75 7.55 -2.53 0.43
CA ASN A 75 6.14 -2.72 0.12
C ASN A 75 5.96 -3.00 -1.36
N GLY A 76 4.92 -3.76 -1.71
CA GLY A 76 4.48 -3.88 -3.09
C GLY A 76 3.69 -2.64 -3.51
N GLU A 77 4.03 -2.02 -4.63
CA GLU A 77 3.31 -0.83 -5.11
C GLU A 77 1.82 -1.13 -5.33
N ARG A 78 1.51 -2.24 -6.01
CA ARG A 78 0.13 -2.64 -6.26
C ARG A 78 -0.64 -2.99 -4.98
N LEU A 79 0.00 -3.67 -4.03
CA LEU A 79 -0.60 -3.96 -2.72
C LEU A 79 -0.91 -2.69 -1.94
N GLU A 80 -0.03 -1.71 -1.97
CA GLU A 80 -0.23 -0.43 -1.30
C GLU A 80 -1.39 0.35 -1.92
N GLU A 81 -1.49 0.38 -3.25
CA GLU A 81 -2.63 0.98 -3.97
C GLU A 81 -3.96 0.31 -3.59
N LEU A 82 -4.00 -1.02 -3.56
CA LEU A 82 -5.20 -1.76 -3.18
C LEU A 82 -5.59 -1.52 -1.73
N ARG A 83 -4.63 -1.47 -0.81
CA ARG A 83 -4.88 -1.16 0.60
C ARG A 83 -5.41 0.25 0.80
N ASN A 84 -4.85 1.24 0.09
CA ASN A 84 -5.33 2.61 0.13
C ASN A 84 -6.76 2.73 -0.41
N SER A 85 -7.06 2.07 -1.52
CA SER A 85 -8.42 2.02 -2.08
C SER A 85 -9.41 1.34 -1.12
N SER A 86 -8.99 0.28 -0.44
CA SER A 86 -9.82 -0.39 0.58
C SER A 86 -10.08 0.50 1.79
N MET A 87 -9.10 1.27 2.23
CA MET A 87 -9.28 2.25 3.32
C MET A 87 -10.26 3.35 2.94
N ASP A 88 -10.18 3.86 1.71
CA ASP A 88 -11.11 4.87 1.19
C ASP A 88 -12.53 4.31 1.11
N ALA A 89 -12.71 3.10 0.60
CA ALA A 89 -14.01 2.42 0.56
C ALA A 89 -14.61 2.23 1.96
N LYS A 90 -13.81 1.81 2.94
CA LYS A 90 -14.26 1.67 4.34
C LYS A 90 -14.68 3.01 4.94
N LYS A 91 -13.99 4.08 4.61
CA LYS A 91 -14.33 5.43 5.05
C LYS A 91 -15.67 5.88 4.44
N ASP A 92 -15.86 5.67 3.15
CA ASP A 92 -17.10 6.02 2.44
C ASP A 92 -18.29 5.25 2.99
N ILE A 93 -18.15 3.94 3.26
CA ILE A 93 -19.16 3.12 3.90
C ILE A 93 -19.56 3.69 5.26
N ARG A 94 -18.59 4.08 6.06
CA ARG A 94 -18.85 4.70 7.38
C ARG A 94 -19.65 5.97 7.27
N ILE A 95 -19.30 6.85 6.34
CA ILE A 95 -20.01 8.11 6.08
C ILE A 95 -21.44 7.85 5.63
N LEU A 96 -21.64 6.91 4.71
CA LEU A 96 -22.97 6.54 4.22
C LEU A 96 -23.85 5.94 5.32
N LYS A 97 -23.31 5.08 6.17
CA LYS A 97 -24.03 4.51 7.31
C LYS A 97 -24.42 5.57 8.34
N GLN A 98 -23.55 6.55 8.59
CA GLN A 98 -23.85 7.67 9.46
C GLN A 98 -24.99 8.53 8.88
N LYS A 99 -24.95 8.86 7.60
CA LYS A 99 -26.01 9.58 6.90
C LYS A 99 -27.34 8.82 6.93
N LEU A 100 -27.30 7.50 6.76
CA LEU A 100 -28.49 6.65 6.87
C LEU A 100 -29.12 6.71 8.25
N PHE A 101 -28.32 6.70 9.30
CA PHE A 101 -28.77 6.79 10.69
C PHE A 101 -29.41 8.15 11.00
N GLU A 102 -28.85 9.24 10.46
CA GLU A 102 -29.29 10.62 10.72
C GLU A 102 -30.49 11.05 9.86
N ASN A 103 -30.91 10.27 8.89
CA ASN A 103 -31.94 10.66 7.92
C ASN A 103 -33.29 10.00 8.21
N ASP A 104 -34.39 10.79 8.19
CA ASP A 104 -35.73 10.32 8.43
C ASP A 104 -36.56 10.09 7.15
N ASP A 105 -36.10 10.52 5.97
CA ASP A 105 -36.74 10.37 4.70
C ASP A 105 -36.50 8.95 4.14
N GLU A 106 -37.59 8.17 3.94
CA GLU A 106 -37.52 6.78 3.45
C GLU A 106 -36.91 6.66 2.04
N GLN A 107 -37.14 7.61 1.15
CA GLN A 107 -36.59 7.59 -0.21
C GLN A 107 -35.06 7.80 -0.16
N ILE A 108 -34.60 8.71 0.68
CA ILE A 108 -33.17 8.97 0.89
C ILE A 108 -32.50 7.77 1.57
N LYS A 109 -33.17 7.15 2.55
CA LYS A 109 -32.69 5.92 3.19
C LYS A 109 -32.50 4.78 2.19
N ASP A 110 -33.45 4.56 1.30
CA ASP A 110 -33.37 3.53 0.27
C ASP A 110 -32.21 3.77 -0.70
N TYR A 111 -32.00 5.00 -1.11
CA TYR A 111 -30.86 5.42 -1.93
C TYR A 111 -29.52 5.18 -1.23
N LEU A 112 -29.42 5.54 0.05
CA LEU A 112 -28.23 5.31 0.86
C LEU A 112 -27.92 3.83 1.06
N LYS A 113 -28.94 2.99 1.28
CA LYS A 113 -28.78 1.53 1.39
C LYS A 113 -28.23 0.92 0.11
N ILE A 114 -28.71 1.35 -1.05
CA ILE A 114 -28.18 0.88 -2.35
C ILE A 114 -26.72 1.27 -2.52
N ASN A 115 -26.35 2.50 -2.18
CA ASN A 115 -24.96 2.96 -2.26
C ASN A 115 -24.03 2.22 -1.29
N ILE A 116 -24.50 1.92 -0.08
CA ILE A 116 -23.76 1.11 0.90
C ILE A 116 -23.46 -0.28 0.33
N ILE A 117 -24.43 -0.94 -0.26
CA ILE A 117 -24.27 -2.26 -0.89
C ILE A 117 -23.23 -2.20 -2.00
N LYS A 118 -23.28 -1.19 -2.87
CA LYS A 118 -22.28 -1.01 -3.94
C LYS A 118 -20.87 -0.84 -3.41
N GLU A 119 -20.69 -0.01 -2.39
CA GLU A 119 -19.37 0.21 -1.76
C GLU A 119 -18.87 -1.04 -1.04
N GLU A 120 -19.73 -1.81 -0.40
CA GLU A 120 -19.38 -3.10 0.22
C GLU A 120 -18.94 -4.15 -0.81
N GLU A 121 -19.61 -4.21 -1.97
CA GLU A 121 -19.21 -5.07 -3.10
C GLU A 121 -17.83 -4.67 -3.64
N GLU A 122 -17.59 -3.38 -3.82
CA GLU A 122 -16.29 -2.86 -4.24
C GLU A 122 -15.18 -3.21 -3.24
N LEU A 123 -15.44 -3.05 -1.94
CA LEU A 123 -14.51 -3.41 -0.88
C LEU A 123 -14.19 -4.92 -0.90
N ASN A 124 -15.18 -5.78 -1.09
CA ASN A 124 -14.98 -7.22 -1.22
C ASN A 124 -14.12 -7.56 -2.44
N HIS A 125 -14.34 -6.89 -3.56
CA HIS A 125 -13.55 -7.07 -4.77
C HIS A 125 -12.08 -6.66 -4.57
N LEU A 126 -11.82 -5.52 -3.93
CA LEU A 126 -10.48 -5.07 -3.57
C LEU A 126 -9.78 -6.03 -2.61
N THR A 127 -10.48 -6.53 -1.62
CA THR A 127 -9.97 -7.52 -0.67
C THR A 127 -9.58 -8.83 -1.37
N GLN A 128 -10.39 -9.27 -2.32
CA GLN A 128 -10.10 -10.48 -3.11
C GLN A 128 -8.87 -10.29 -3.99
N LYS A 129 -8.72 -9.15 -4.65
CA LYS A 129 -7.51 -8.81 -5.43
C LYS A 129 -6.25 -8.83 -4.57
N GLU A 130 -6.31 -8.28 -3.37
CA GLU A 130 -5.19 -8.28 -2.42
C GLU A 130 -4.79 -9.71 -2.04
N LYS A 131 -5.75 -10.58 -1.75
CA LYS A 131 -5.51 -12.01 -1.45
C LYS A 131 -4.86 -12.75 -2.61
N GLU A 132 -5.30 -12.50 -3.83
CA GLU A 132 -4.73 -13.12 -5.03
C GLU A 132 -3.27 -12.72 -5.24
N LEU A 133 -2.92 -11.46 -5.04
CA LEU A 133 -1.56 -10.98 -5.16
C LEU A 133 -0.60 -11.58 -4.12
N THR A 134 -1.09 -11.90 -2.93
CA THR A 134 -0.29 -12.45 -1.83
C THR A 134 -0.35 -13.98 -1.72
N LYS A 135 -1.09 -14.64 -2.57
CA LYS A 135 -1.33 -16.11 -2.53
C LYS A 135 -0.03 -16.93 -2.62
N ASN A 136 0.92 -16.50 -3.44
CA ASN A 136 2.19 -17.21 -3.61
C ASN A 136 3.06 -17.12 -2.35
N THR A 137 3.05 -15.98 -1.66
CA THR A 137 3.75 -15.78 -0.39
C THR A 137 3.22 -16.71 0.71
N ALA A 138 1.91 -16.83 0.82
CA ALA A 138 1.25 -17.72 1.80
C ALA A 138 1.57 -19.19 1.52
N LYS A 139 1.62 -19.63 0.26
CA LYS A 139 1.97 -21.02 -0.10
C LYS A 139 3.41 -21.37 0.26
N GLU A 140 4.36 -20.49 0.08
CA GLU A 140 5.76 -20.72 0.44
C GLU A 140 5.96 -20.82 1.96
N ASN A 141 5.19 -20.06 2.74
CA ASN A 141 5.24 -20.12 4.20
C ASN A 141 4.66 -21.42 4.79
N ILE A 142 3.81 -22.13 4.07
CA ILE A 142 3.23 -23.41 4.49
C ILE A 142 4.18 -24.61 4.20
N GLN A 143 5.13 -24.45 3.29
CA GLN A 143 6.08 -25.50 2.91
C GLN A 143 7.33 -25.59 3.80
N VAL A 144 7.42 -24.74 4.79
CA VAL A 144 8.46 -24.78 5.83
C VAL A 144 7.94 -25.48 7.07
#